data_1220b6dd9277fe8c0122a8e39c2f92be
#
_entry.id   1220b6dd9277fe8c0122a8e39c2f92be
#
_cell.length_a   1.000
_cell.length_b   1.000
_cell.length_c   1.000
_cell.angle_alpha   90.00
_cell.angle_beta   90.00
_cell.angle_gamma   90.00
#
_symmetry.space_group_name_H-M   'P 1'
#
loop_
_entity.id
_entity.type
_entity.pdbx_description
1 polymer ?
#
loop_
_entity_poly.entity_id
_entity_poly.type
_entity_poly.pdbx_seq_one_letter_code
_entity_poly.pdbx_strand_id
1 'polypeptide(L)'
;DGAILIFPAGEVSRLRPQGVRDTRWHTGFLRIAKQAKAPILPVYIDAKNSPLFYGVSMVYKPLATALLVKEMFKQRKKHLPMRIGELIPFEAYQQTNIPLKEQVKLFKRHLYRIGSNKKGVFETQASIAMPEDRKELARAMRDCEHLGETGDGKSIYLYQHKSCSPIMREIGRLREVAFRAVGECTNKRRDIDQYDSHYYHLVLWDDNDLEIVGAYRFGDAELLTAPDHPTGLYSATLFNYGKDNDKLFKEGLELGRSFVQPRYWGKRSLDYLWFGIGAFLSRYPKYRYLF
;
A
#
# COMPACT_ATOMS: atom_id res chain seq x y z
N ASP A 1 -5.53 -17.76 7.38
CA ASP A 1 -5.82 -16.32 7.49
C ASP A 1 -7.32 -16.10 7.45
N GLY A 2 -7.86 -15.31 8.38
CA GLY A 2 -9.28 -15.05 8.51
C GLY A 2 -9.57 -13.58 8.79
N ALA A 3 -10.81 -13.14 8.52
CA ALA A 3 -11.28 -11.81 8.88
C ALA A 3 -12.52 -11.94 9.79
N ILE A 4 -12.64 -11.02 10.75
CA ILE A 4 -13.80 -10.95 11.64
C ILE A 4 -14.55 -9.65 11.37
N LEU A 5 -15.84 -9.75 11.05
CA LEU A 5 -16.72 -8.60 10.92
C LEU A 5 -17.39 -8.34 12.29
N ILE A 6 -17.25 -7.11 12.78
CA ILE A 6 -17.81 -6.71 14.09
C ILE A 6 -18.64 -5.45 13.95
N PHE A 7 -19.81 -5.41 14.55
CA PHE A 7 -20.66 -4.25 14.74
C PHE A 7 -20.54 -3.77 16.20
N PRO A 8 -19.70 -2.75 16.49
CA PRO A 8 -19.31 -2.45 17.89
C PRO A 8 -20.44 -1.93 18.78
N ALA A 9 -21.52 -1.42 18.19
CA ALA A 9 -22.67 -0.92 18.94
C ALA A 9 -23.55 -2.07 19.52
N GLY A 10 -23.53 -3.25 18.86
CA GLY A 10 -24.37 -4.40 19.24
C GLY A 10 -25.87 -4.16 19.11
N GLU A 11 -26.30 -2.99 18.67
CA GLU A 11 -27.68 -2.61 18.43
C GLU A 11 -27.81 -1.64 17.24
N VAL A 12 -29.03 -1.45 16.77
CA VAL A 12 -29.33 -0.58 15.64
C VAL A 12 -29.16 0.87 16.05
N SER A 13 -28.61 1.69 15.12
CA SER A 13 -28.47 3.15 15.30
C SER A 13 -29.80 3.83 15.61
N ARG A 14 -29.77 4.87 16.41
CA ARG A 14 -30.95 5.62 16.89
C ARG A 14 -30.94 7.05 16.39
N LEU A 15 -32.15 7.60 16.33
CA LEU A 15 -32.30 9.03 16.05
C LEU A 15 -31.78 9.85 17.24
N ARG A 16 -30.90 10.82 16.95
CA ARG A 16 -30.29 11.76 17.88
C ARG A 16 -30.40 13.18 17.31
N PRO A 17 -30.20 14.25 18.10
CA PRO A 17 -30.21 15.62 17.58
C PRO A 17 -29.23 15.83 16.41
N GLN A 18 -28.11 15.08 16.39
CA GLN A 18 -27.10 15.11 15.34
C GLN A 18 -27.37 14.13 14.19
N GLY A 19 -28.59 13.59 14.08
CA GLY A 19 -29.00 12.59 13.09
C GLY A 19 -28.98 11.16 13.60
N VAL A 20 -29.14 10.19 12.70
CA VAL A 20 -29.11 8.77 13.03
C VAL A 20 -27.68 8.35 13.37
N ARG A 21 -27.49 7.86 14.59
CA ARG A 21 -26.15 7.47 15.08
C ARG A 21 -26.23 6.24 15.99
N ASP A 22 -25.15 5.49 16.00
CA ASP A 22 -24.95 4.37 16.93
C ASP A 22 -25.05 4.86 18.38
N THR A 23 -25.47 3.98 19.22
CA THR A 23 -25.39 4.13 20.67
C THR A 23 -23.94 3.99 21.14
N ARG A 24 -23.71 3.62 22.38
CA ARG A 24 -22.36 3.39 22.91
C ARG A 24 -21.75 2.14 22.26
N TRP A 25 -20.50 2.27 21.77
CA TRP A 25 -19.74 1.11 21.30
C TRP A 25 -19.14 0.33 22.48
N HIS A 26 -19.16 -0.99 22.35
CA HIS A 26 -18.56 -1.92 23.31
C HIS A 26 -17.05 -2.08 23.04
N THR A 27 -16.30 -2.37 24.11
CA THR A 27 -14.83 -2.49 24.02
C THR A 27 -14.34 -3.83 23.46
N GLY A 28 -15.25 -4.79 23.24
CA GLY A 28 -14.91 -6.17 22.85
C GLY A 28 -14.08 -6.25 21.57
N PHE A 29 -14.49 -5.54 20.50
CA PHE A 29 -13.76 -5.56 19.23
C PHE A 29 -12.30 -5.09 19.38
N LEU A 30 -12.08 -4.04 20.18
CA LEU A 30 -10.75 -3.48 20.39
C LEU A 30 -9.87 -4.38 21.26
N ARG A 31 -10.45 -5.12 22.22
CA ARG A 31 -9.72 -6.13 23.00
C ARG A 31 -9.25 -7.26 22.09
N ILE A 32 -10.13 -7.81 21.24
CA ILE A 32 -9.80 -8.86 20.28
C ILE A 32 -8.71 -8.39 19.34
N ALA A 33 -8.87 -7.21 18.73
CA ALA A 33 -7.88 -6.65 17.80
C ALA A 33 -6.51 -6.42 18.47
N LYS A 34 -6.47 -5.91 19.71
CA LYS A 34 -5.21 -5.73 20.46
C LYS A 34 -4.56 -7.06 20.83
N GLN A 35 -5.32 -8.05 21.26
CA GLN A 35 -4.78 -9.36 21.59
C GLN A 35 -4.17 -10.06 20.37
N ALA A 36 -4.82 -9.92 19.22
CA ALA A 36 -4.35 -10.48 17.95
C ALA A 36 -3.31 -9.61 17.24
N LYS A 37 -3.00 -8.41 17.74
CA LYS A 37 -2.19 -7.38 17.04
C LYS A 37 -2.68 -7.15 15.61
N ALA A 38 -4.00 -7.23 15.40
CA ALA A 38 -4.60 -7.23 14.08
C ALA A 38 -4.90 -5.79 13.61
N PRO A 39 -4.71 -5.47 12.33
CA PRO A 39 -5.16 -4.20 11.77
C PRO A 39 -6.68 -4.13 11.76
N ILE A 40 -7.23 -2.90 11.76
CA ILE A 40 -8.67 -2.65 11.74
C ILE A 40 -9.06 -1.93 10.46
N LEU A 41 -9.95 -2.52 9.66
CA LEU A 41 -10.53 -1.88 8.48
C LEU A 41 -11.88 -1.24 8.85
N PRO A 42 -11.99 0.10 8.88
CA PRO A 42 -13.25 0.76 9.17
C PRO A 42 -14.17 0.77 7.94
N VAL A 43 -15.40 0.30 8.12
CA VAL A 43 -16.42 0.31 7.07
C VAL A 43 -17.64 1.09 7.56
N TYR A 44 -17.92 2.22 6.93
CA TYR A 44 -19.12 3.02 7.22
C TYR A 44 -20.25 2.61 6.27
N ILE A 45 -21.39 2.24 6.84
CA ILE A 45 -22.59 1.85 6.10
C ILE A 45 -23.62 2.96 6.25
N ASP A 46 -24.01 3.62 5.15
CA ASP A 46 -25.05 4.66 5.16
C ASP A 46 -26.42 4.00 4.93
N ALA A 47 -26.89 3.31 5.96
CA ALA A 47 -28.19 2.67 5.97
C ALA A 47 -29.09 3.31 7.03
N LYS A 48 -30.32 3.65 6.62
CA LYS A 48 -31.33 4.22 7.52
C LYS A 48 -32.61 3.40 7.46
N ASN A 49 -33.18 3.16 8.62
CA ASN A 49 -34.51 2.57 8.73
C ASN A 49 -35.60 3.63 8.45
N SER A 50 -36.84 3.20 8.37
CA SER A 50 -37.95 4.13 8.09
C SER A 50 -38.16 5.12 9.26
N PRO A 51 -38.74 6.32 9.00
CA PRO A 51 -39.12 7.26 10.04
C PRO A 51 -40.05 6.62 11.09
N LEU A 52 -40.95 5.73 10.67
CA LEU A 52 -41.83 4.98 11.56
C LEU A 52 -41.04 4.12 12.55
N PHE A 53 -40.00 3.41 12.09
CA PHE A 53 -39.12 2.65 12.97
C PHE A 53 -38.46 3.54 14.05
N TYR A 54 -37.94 4.68 13.66
CA TYR A 54 -37.32 5.60 14.61
C TYR A 54 -38.33 6.18 15.59
N GLY A 55 -39.53 6.56 15.15
CA GLY A 55 -40.61 7.03 16.02
C GLY A 55 -41.01 5.98 17.07
N VAL A 56 -41.28 4.76 16.64
CA VAL A 56 -41.60 3.65 17.55
C VAL A 56 -40.45 3.34 18.49
N SER A 57 -39.19 3.38 18.02
CA SER A 57 -38.02 3.12 18.85
C SER A 57 -37.77 4.16 19.96
N MET A 58 -38.32 5.35 19.81
CA MET A 58 -38.26 6.40 20.84
C MET A 58 -39.27 6.15 21.98
N VAL A 59 -40.43 5.55 21.65
CA VAL A 59 -41.52 5.31 22.59
C VAL A 59 -41.42 3.96 23.30
N TYR A 60 -41.20 2.88 22.51
CA TYR A 60 -41.20 1.52 23.05
C TYR A 60 -40.23 0.59 22.33
N LYS A 61 -39.08 0.32 22.99
CA LYS A 61 -37.97 -0.44 22.41
C LYS A 61 -38.32 -1.87 21.96
N PRO A 62 -39.08 -2.69 22.72
CA PRO A 62 -39.40 -4.07 22.31
C PRO A 62 -40.16 -4.13 20.97
N LEU A 63 -41.11 -3.22 20.76
CA LEU A 63 -41.86 -3.17 19.49
C LEU A 63 -40.95 -2.76 18.30
N ALA A 64 -39.99 -1.85 18.52
CA ALA A 64 -39.01 -1.52 17.53
C ALA A 64 -38.19 -2.75 17.12
N THR A 65 -37.82 -3.61 18.06
CA THR A 65 -37.09 -4.86 17.75
C THR A 65 -37.90 -5.77 16.86
N ALA A 66 -39.19 -5.93 17.09
CA ALA A 66 -40.10 -6.72 16.24
C ALA A 66 -40.22 -6.12 14.82
N LEU A 67 -40.13 -4.80 14.68
CA LEU A 67 -40.15 -4.11 13.38
C LEU A 67 -38.85 -4.27 12.58
N LEU A 68 -37.73 -4.67 13.19
CA LEU A 68 -36.45 -4.82 12.49
C LEU A 68 -36.52 -5.82 11.34
N VAL A 69 -37.22 -6.93 11.50
CA VAL A 69 -37.40 -7.93 10.44
C VAL A 69 -38.08 -7.30 9.22
N LYS A 70 -39.15 -6.51 9.45
CA LYS A 70 -39.85 -5.81 8.39
C LYS A 70 -38.98 -4.73 7.71
N GLU A 71 -38.19 -4.00 8.47
CA GLU A 71 -37.24 -3.01 7.96
C GLU A 71 -36.14 -3.64 7.12
N MET A 72 -35.61 -4.80 7.56
CA MET A 72 -34.62 -5.57 6.81
C MET A 72 -35.15 -5.98 5.42
N PHE A 73 -36.37 -6.49 5.33
CA PHE A 73 -36.98 -6.84 4.04
C PHE A 73 -37.27 -5.64 3.15
N LYS A 74 -37.55 -4.46 3.71
CA LYS A 74 -37.69 -3.22 2.95
C LYS A 74 -36.39 -2.79 2.27
N GLN A 75 -35.23 -3.19 2.79
CA GLN A 75 -33.93 -2.86 2.21
C GLN A 75 -33.52 -3.82 1.08
N ARG A 76 -34.21 -4.95 0.89
CA ARG A 76 -33.84 -6.01 -0.08
C ARG A 76 -33.59 -5.53 -1.50
N LYS A 77 -34.28 -4.47 -1.95
CA LYS A 77 -34.17 -3.90 -3.31
C LYS A 77 -33.48 -2.55 -3.35
N LYS A 78 -32.84 -2.11 -2.26
CA LYS A 78 -32.18 -0.81 -2.18
C LYS A 78 -30.67 -0.97 -2.25
N HIS A 79 -30.02 -0.03 -2.92
CA HIS A 79 -28.59 0.11 -2.84
C HIS A 79 -28.23 0.72 -1.47
N LEU A 80 -27.35 0.05 -0.72
CA LEU A 80 -26.82 0.53 0.56
C LEU A 80 -25.41 1.09 0.30
N PRO A 81 -25.25 2.41 0.32
CA PRO A 81 -23.93 3.00 0.15
C PRO A 81 -23.01 2.58 1.31
N MET A 82 -21.82 2.09 0.96
CA MET A 82 -20.77 1.77 1.91
C MET A 82 -19.52 2.59 1.59
N ARG A 83 -18.84 3.06 2.63
CA ARG A 83 -17.53 3.72 2.53
C ARG A 83 -16.52 2.90 3.28
N ILE A 84 -15.61 2.29 2.55
CA ILE A 84 -14.50 1.53 3.10
C ILE A 84 -13.36 2.52 3.30
N GLY A 85 -12.91 2.67 4.55
CA GLY A 85 -11.74 3.48 4.87
C GLY A 85 -10.45 2.72 4.60
N GLU A 86 -9.34 3.39 4.87
CA GLU A 86 -8.02 2.75 4.83
C GLU A 86 -7.79 1.92 6.09
N LEU A 87 -6.88 0.96 5.99
CA LEU A 87 -6.52 0.08 7.09
C LEU A 87 -5.85 0.88 8.22
N ILE A 88 -6.30 0.71 9.45
CA ILE A 88 -5.66 1.24 10.65
C ILE A 88 -4.69 0.16 11.15
N PRO A 89 -3.37 0.33 11.02
CA PRO A 89 -2.40 -0.67 11.48
C PRO A 89 -2.39 -0.74 13.01
N PHE A 90 -1.91 -1.86 13.58
CA PHE A 90 -1.89 -2.06 15.02
C PHE A 90 -1.10 -0.95 15.74
N GLU A 91 0.01 -0.52 15.18
CA GLU A 91 0.91 0.51 15.70
C GLU A 91 0.19 1.85 15.92
N ALA A 92 -0.78 2.18 15.07
CA ALA A 92 -1.53 3.44 15.16
C ALA A 92 -2.51 3.47 16.36
N TYR A 93 -2.82 2.32 16.97
CA TYR A 93 -3.77 2.27 18.10
C TYR A 93 -3.29 1.44 19.30
N GLN A 94 -2.06 0.94 19.29
CA GLN A 94 -1.50 0.15 20.38
C GLN A 94 -1.30 0.93 21.69
N GLN A 95 -1.33 2.27 21.66
CA GLN A 95 -1.05 3.14 22.79
C GLN A 95 -1.74 2.67 24.07
N THR A 96 -0.95 2.49 25.14
CA THR A 96 -1.41 1.98 26.44
C THR A 96 -1.91 3.08 27.37
N ASN A 97 -1.52 4.35 27.14
CA ASN A 97 -1.79 5.47 28.03
C ASN A 97 -3.24 6.02 27.97
N ILE A 98 -4.02 5.57 26.99
CA ILE A 98 -5.42 6.00 26.84
C ILE A 98 -6.34 4.85 27.30
N PRO A 99 -7.26 5.10 28.25
CA PRO A 99 -8.23 4.09 28.69
C PRO A 99 -9.00 3.49 27.49
N LEU A 100 -9.24 2.18 27.52
CA LEU A 100 -9.87 1.44 26.42
C LEU A 100 -11.22 2.04 25.97
N LYS A 101 -12.01 2.55 26.93
CA LYS A 101 -13.28 3.21 26.65
C LYS A 101 -13.11 4.51 25.81
N GLU A 102 -12.06 5.26 26.06
CA GLU A 102 -11.76 6.47 25.30
C GLU A 102 -11.22 6.14 23.91
N GLN A 103 -10.36 5.11 23.79
CA GLN A 103 -9.91 4.63 22.47
C GLN A 103 -11.10 4.21 21.60
N VAL A 104 -12.11 3.53 22.15
CA VAL A 104 -13.34 3.16 21.43
C VAL A 104 -14.08 4.41 20.91
N LYS A 105 -14.11 5.51 21.69
CA LYS A 105 -14.70 6.77 21.21
C LYS A 105 -13.91 7.36 20.03
N LEU A 106 -12.57 7.24 20.03
CA LEU A 106 -11.74 7.66 18.90
C LEU A 106 -12.04 6.85 17.64
N PHE A 107 -12.19 5.52 17.76
CA PHE A 107 -12.61 4.68 16.64
C PHE A 107 -13.98 5.05 16.09
N LYS A 108 -14.96 5.29 16.97
CA LYS A 108 -16.26 5.76 16.56
C LYS A 108 -16.18 7.11 15.83
N ARG A 109 -15.41 8.07 16.36
CA ARG A 109 -15.17 9.36 15.73
C ARG A 109 -14.49 9.19 14.36
N HIS A 110 -13.49 8.32 14.25
CA HIS A 110 -12.80 8.01 13.01
C HIS A 110 -13.79 7.52 11.94
N LEU A 111 -14.63 6.53 12.26
CA LEU A 111 -15.63 5.99 11.33
C LEU A 111 -16.62 7.05 10.84
N TYR A 112 -17.14 7.89 11.73
CA TYR A 112 -18.10 8.93 11.34
C TYR A 112 -17.45 10.07 10.52
N ARG A 113 -16.15 10.31 10.70
CA ARG A 113 -15.41 11.25 9.85
C ARG A 113 -15.28 10.70 8.42
N ILE A 114 -14.95 9.41 8.26
CA ILE A 114 -14.94 8.72 6.96
C ILE A 114 -16.34 8.82 6.32
N GLY A 115 -17.39 8.53 7.07
CA GLY A 115 -18.77 8.67 6.61
C GLY A 115 -19.13 10.08 6.09
N SER A 116 -18.42 11.09 6.56
CA SER A 116 -18.59 12.51 6.17
C SER A 116 -17.52 13.01 5.19
N ASN A 117 -16.76 12.13 4.51
CA ASN A 117 -15.64 12.47 3.63
C ASN A 117 -14.54 13.33 4.29
N LYS A 118 -14.30 13.14 5.59
CA LYS A 118 -13.26 13.85 6.33
C LYS A 118 -12.13 12.90 6.70
N LYS A 119 -10.89 13.40 6.77
CA LYS A 119 -9.73 12.64 7.25
C LYS A 119 -10.04 12.01 8.61
N GLY A 120 -9.70 10.74 8.79
CA GLY A 120 -9.86 9.98 10.04
C GLY A 120 -9.08 10.60 11.21
N VAL A 121 -9.07 9.89 12.33
CA VAL A 121 -8.35 10.28 13.56
C VAL A 121 -7.03 9.54 13.67
N PHE A 122 -7.00 8.29 13.25
CA PHE A 122 -5.82 7.44 13.27
C PHE A 122 -5.01 7.60 11.98
N GLU A 123 -3.73 7.34 12.07
CA GLU A 123 -2.89 7.08 10.90
C GLU A 123 -3.36 5.80 10.21
N THR A 124 -3.36 5.82 8.89
CA THR A 124 -3.90 4.73 8.07
C THR A 124 -2.91 4.33 6.99
N GLN A 125 -3.01 3.09 6.54
CA GLN A 125 -2.27 2.57 5.41
C GLN A 125 -3.23 2.35 4.24
N ALA A 126 -2.88 2.86 3.07
CA ALA A 126 -3.59 2.54 1.85
C ALA A 126 -3.45 1.04 1.55
N SER A 127 -4.51 0.40 1.07
CA SER A 127 -4.40 -0.98 0.58
C SER A 127 -3.43 -1.05 -0.59
N ILE A 128 -2.56 -2.07 -0.59
CA ILE A 128 -1.65 -2.33 -1.71
C ILE A 128 -2.49 -2.52 -2.98
N ALA A 129 -2.01 -2.02 -4.10
CA ALA A 129 -2.66 -2.18 -5.40
C ALA A 129 -2.82 -3.66 -5.77
N MET A 130 -3.81 -3.98 -6.59
CA MET A 130 -3.93 -5.31 -7.18
C MET A 130 -2.74 -5.60 -8.09
N PRO A 131 -2.30 -6.86 -8.22
CA PRO A 131 -1.29 -7.26 -9.20
C PRO A 131 -1.69 -6.87 -10.62
N GLU A 132 -0.72 -6.53 -11.44
CA GLU A 132 -0.93 -6.36 -12.87
C GLU A 132 -1.20 -7.71 -13.56
N ASP A 133 -1.88 -7.69 -14.72
CA ASP A 133 -2.11 -8.91 -15.49
C ASP A 133 -0.79 -9.53 -15.95
N ARG A 134 -0.58 -10.81 -15.65
CA ARG A 134 0.67 -11.51 -15.93
C ARG A 134 1.01 -11.58 -17.41
N LYS A 135 0.01 -11.72 -18.28
CA LYS A 135 0.22 -11.78 -19.74
C LYS A 135 0.55 -10.42 -20.32
N GLU A 136 -0.08 -9.36 -19.83
CA GLU A 136 0.28 -7.99 -20.20
C GLU A 136 1.68 -7.65 -19.73
N LEU A 137 2.04 -8.04 -18.51
CA LEU A 137 3.35 -7.84 -17.94
C LEU A 137 4.43 -8.58 -18.77
N ALA A 138 4.20 -9.85 -19.11
CA ALA A 138 5.11 -10.64 -19.95
C ALA A 138 5.28 -10.06 -21.37
N ARG A 139 4.21 -9.49 -21.96
CA ARG A 139 4.32 -8.77 -23.24
C ARG A 139 5.22 -7.55 -23.12
N ALA A 140 4.99 -6.74 -22.07
CA ALA A 140 5.79 -5.54 -21.86
C ALA A 140 7.26 -5.85 -21.55
N MET A 141 7.57 -6.98 -20.89
CA MET A 141 8.93 -7.42 -20.60
C MET A 141 9.71 -7.79 -21.88
N ARG A 142 9.05 -8.28 -22.92
CA ARG A 142 9.70 -8.62 -24.21
C ARG A 142 10.28 -7.39 -24.93
N ASP A 143 9.76 -6.22 -24.65
CA ASP A 143 10.24 -4.95 -25.23
C ASP A 143 11.41 -4.36 -24.43
N CYS A 144 11.84 -5.01 -23.34
CA CYS A 144 12.96 -4.60 -22.52
C CYS A 144 14.26 -5.19 -23.04
N GLU A 145 15.37 -4.50 -22.76
CA GLU A 145 16.70 -5.01 -23.07
C GLU A 145 17.03 -6.24 -22.22
N HIS A 146 17.28 -7.39 -22.87
CA HIS A 146 17.70 -8.60 -22.21
C HIS A 146 19.20 -8.57 -21.90
N LEU A 147 19.56 -8.70 -20.62
CA LEU A 147 20.95 -8.66 -20.17
C LEU A 147 21.55 -10.05 -19.96
N GLY A 148 20.74 -11.07 -19.71
CA GLY A 148 21.20 -12.44 -19.50
C GLY A 148 20.21 -13.30 -18.72
N GLU A 149 20.62 -14.53 -18.44
CA GLU A 149 19.85 -15.54 -17.73
C GLU A 149 20.59 -16.04 -16.49
N THR A 150 19.84 -16.50 -15.51
CA THR A 150 20.38 -17.10 -14.29
C THR A 150 20.47 -18.62 -14.41
N GLY A 151 21.31 -19.24 -13.59
CA GLY A 151 21.47 -20.70 -13.60
C GLY A 151 20.23 -21.51 -13.21
N ASP A 152 19.19 -20.86 -12.66
CA ASP A 152 17.90 -21.45 -12.31
C ASP A 152 16.76 -21.04 -13.27
N GLY A 153 17.12 -20.52 -14.46
CA GLY A 153 16.18 -20.24 -15.54
C GLY A 153 15.36 -18.97 -15.40
N LYS A 154 15.86 -17.96 -14.70
CA LYS A 154 15.26 -16.63 -14.67
C LYS A 154 15.96 -15.69 -15.63
N SER A 155 15.23 -14.74 -16.18
CA SER A 155 15.75 -13.73 -17.09
C SER A 155 16.06 -12.42 -16.39
N ILE A 156 17.08 -11.71 -16.83
CA ILE A 156 17.47 -10.40 -16.32
C ILE A 156 17.24 -9.37 -17.43
N TYR A 157 16.44 -8.36 -17.14
CA TYR A 157 16.09 -7.30 -18.07
C TYR A 157 16.49 -5.92 -17.54
N LEU A 158 16.83 -5.02 -18.45
CA LEU A 158 16.93 -3.60 -18.19
C LEU A 158 15.68 -2.90 -18.73
N TYR A 159 14.93 -2.30 -17.85
CA TYR A 159 13.73 -1.53 -18.16
C TYR A 159 13.99 -0.05 -17.96
N GLN A 160 13.67 0.75 -18.96
CA GLN A 160 13.60 2.20 -18.86
C GLN A 160 12.14 2.64 -18.82
N HIS A 161 11.79 3.46 -17.86
CA HIS A 161 10.40 3.85 -17.65
C HIS A 161 9.84 4.61 -18.88
N LYS A 162 8.73 4.08 -19.37
CA LYS A 162 7.85 4.73 -20.35
C LYS A 162 6.52 4.96 -19.68
N SER A 163 5.84 6.06 -19.99
CA SER A 163 4.53 6.39 -19.41
C SER A 163 3.54 5.23 -19.47
N CYS A 164 2.74 5.06 -18.41
CA CYS A 164 1.68 4.05 -18.28
C CYS A 164 2.10 2.57 -18.37
N SER A 165 3.36 2.25 -18.12
CA SER A 165 3.86 0.87 -18.19
C SER A 165 3.32 -0.03 -17.06
N PRO A 166 2.84 -1.26 -17.38
CA PRO A 166 2.49 -2.25 -16.37
C PRO A 166 3.72 -2.68 -15.54
N ILE A 167 4.94 -2.66 -16.14
CA ILE A 167 6.18 -3.01 -15.45
C ILE A 167 6.41 -2.06 -14.27
N MET A 168 6.34 -0.74 -14.48
CA MET A 168 6.56 0.21 -13.39
C MET A 168 5.49 0.12 -12.31
N ARG A 169 4.23 -0.07 -12.70
CA ARG A 169 3.14 -0.26 -11.74
C ARG A 169 3.34 -1.50 -10.88
N GLU A 170 3.82 -2.60 -11.47
CA GLU A 170 4.10 -3.85 -10.74
C GLU A 170 5.36 -3.72 -9.88
N ILE A 171 6.44 -3.10 -10.37
CA ILE A 171 7.62 -2.78 -9.56
C ILE A 171 7.20 -1.97 -8.32
N GLY A 172 6.43 -0.90 -8.49
CA GLY A 172 5.98 -0.07 -7.37
C GLY A 172 5.08 -0.84 -6.39
N ARG A 173 4.22 -1.74 -6.89
CA ARG A 173 3.41 -2.61 -6.04
C ARG A 173 4.28 -3.57 -5.21
N LEU A 174 5.24 -4.24 -5.86
CA LEU A 174 6.11 -5.22 -5.20
C LEU A 174 7.10 -4.58 -4.23
N ARG A 175 7.59 -3.36 -4.53
CA ARG A 175 8.36 -2.55 -3.57
C ARG A 175 7.55 -2.31 -2.30
N GLU A 176 6.31 -1.84 -2.43
CA GLU A 176 5.44 -1.61 -1.27
C GLU A 176 5.17 -2.90 -0.50
N VAL A 177 4.97 -4.05 -1.19
CA VAL A 177 4.83 -5.37 -0.55
C VAL A 177 6.08 -5.73 0.26
N ALA A 178 7.26 -5.63 -0.37
CA ALA A 178 8.52 -6.05 0.25
C ALA A 178 8.92 -5.11 1.41
N PHE A 179 8.85 -3.81 1.21
CA PHE A 179 9.22 -2.81 2.23
C PHE A 179 8.21 -2.79 3.39
N ARG A 180 6.92 -3.00 3.13
CA ARG A 180 5.92 -3.11 4.18
C ARG A 180 6.15 -4.32 5.08
N ALA A 181 6.64 -5.42 4.53
CA ALA A 181 6.95 -6.63 5.30
C ALA A 181 8.12 -6.43 6.30
N VAL A 182 8.97 -5.43 6.07
CA VAL A 182 10.11 -5.07 6.95
C VAL A 182 9.92 -3.73 7.68
N GLY A 183 8.77 -3.08 7.53
CA GLY A 183 8.45 -1.83 8.22
C GLY A 183 9.01 -0.56 7.58
N GLU A 184 9.55 -0.62 6.35
CA GLU A 184 10.18 0.49 5.62
C GLU A 184 9.32 1.02 4.47
N CYS A 185 8.01 0.86 4.56
CA CYS A 185 7.07 1.17 3.49
C CYS A 185 6.70 2.66 3.39
N THR A 186 6.14 3.03 2.24
CA THR A 186 5.58 4.38 2.01
C THR A 186 4.14 4.51 2.49
N ASN A 187 3.48 3.42 2.90
CA ASN A 187 2.05 3.32 3.21
C ASN A 187 1.12 3.71 2.05
N LYS A 188 1.65 3.74 0.82
CA LYS A 188 0.90 4.01 -0.41
C LYS A 188 0.44 2.71 -1.06
N ARG A 189 -0.35 2.83 -2.10
CA ARG A 189 -0.80 1.68 -2.91
C ARG A 189 0.34 1.09 -3.74
N ARG A 190 1.32 1.91 -4.12
CA ARG A 190 2.55 1.58 -4.85
C ARG A 190 3.65 2.51 -4.37
N ASP A 191 4.84 2.01 -4.19
CA ASP A 191 6.04 2.81 -3.97
C ASP A 191 6.61 3.23 -5.33
N ILE A 192 6.12 4.36 -5.83
CA ILE A 192 6.59 5.03 -7.04
C ILE A 192 6.84 6.49 -6.68
N ASP A 193 7.98 7.03 -7.10
CA ASP A 193 8.39 8.39 -6.87
C ASP A 193 8.78 9.11 -8.18
N GLN A 194 9.09 10.39 -8.09
CA GLN A 194 9.48 11.22 -9.24
C GLN A 194 10.79 10.78 -9.93
N TYR A 195 11.63 10.04 -9.23
CA TYR A 195 12.91 9.56 -9.75
C TYR A 195 12.74 8.36 -10.69
N ASP A 196 11.69 7.57 -10.50
CA ASP A 196 11.47 6.34 -11.26
C ASP A 196 11.38 6.57 -12.78
N SER A 197 10.95 7.77 -13.22
CA SER A 197 10.87 8.14 -14.63
C SER A 197 12.22 8.47 -15.27
N HIS A 198 13.25 8.71 -14.49
CA HIS A 198 14.57 9.13 -14.92
C HIS A 198 15.66 8.09 -14.71
N TYR A 199 15.31 6.98 -14.04
CA TYR A 199 16.22 5.91 -13.69
C TYR A 199 15.94 4.67 -14.54
N TYR A 200 16.94 3.84 -14.70
CA TYR A 200 16.81 2.48 -15.20
C TYR A 200 16.36 1.55 -14.09
N HIS A 201 15.68 0.48 -14.46
CA HIS A 201 15.29 -0.58 -13.54
C HIS A 201 15.83 -1.92 -14.04
N LEU A 202 16.75 -2.49 -13.28
CA LEU A 202 17.17 -3.88 -13.46
C LEU A 202 16.07 -4.77 -12.90
N VAL A 203 15.54 -5.67 -13.71
CA VAL A 203 14.43 -6.54 -13.34
C VAL A 203 14.83 -7.99 -13.43
N LEU A 204 14.71 -8.72 -12.35
CA LEU A 204 14.79 -10.18 -12.33
C LEU A 204 13.39 -10.76 -12.56
N TRP A 205 13.23 -11.53 -13.62
CA TRP A 205 11.96 -12.03 -14.11
C TRP A 205 11.89 -13.54 -14.09
N ASP A 206 10.78 -14.11 -13.65
CA ASP A 206 10.50 -15.55 -13.70
C ASP A 206 9.56 -15.85 -14.87
N ASP A 207 10.11 -16.50 -15.91
CA ASP A 207 9.36 -16.81 -17.12
C ASP A 207 8.32 -17.93 -16.91
N ASN A 208 8.48 -18.78 -15.90
CA ASN A 208 7.52 -19.84 -15.59
C ASN A 208 6.27 -19.29 -14.90
N ASP A 209 6.47 -18.42 -13.92
CA ASP A 209 5.39 -17.82 -13.14
C ASP A 209 4.87 -16.51 -13.74
N LEU A 210 5.52 -15.98 -14.79
CA LEU A 210 5.25 -14.69 -15.44
C LEU A 210 5.16 -13.54 -14.41
N GLU A 211 6.19 -13.43 -13.58
CA GLU A 211 6.21 -12.41 -12.54
C GLU A 211 7.60 -11.83 -12.25
N ILE A 212 7.63 -10.61 -11.73
CA ILE A 212 8.85 -9.95 -11.28
C ILE A 212 9.28 -10.57 -9.94
N VAL A 213 10.48 -11.13 -9.89
CA VAL A 213 11.09 -11.69 -8.68
C VAL A 213 11.64 -10.59 -7.78
N GLY A 214 12.29 -9.60 -8.38
CA GLY A 214 12.88 -8.46 -7.71
C GLY A 214 13.40 -7.45 -8.72
N ALA A 215 13.80 -6.28 -8.23
CA ALA A 215 14.38 -5.25 -9.08
C ALA A 215 15.36 -4.36 -8.31
N TYR A 216 16.19 -3.67 -9.08
CA TYR A 216 17.10 -2.62 -8.62
C TYR A 216 16.91 -1.37 -9.46
N ARG A 217 17.00 -0.18 -8.85
CA ARG A 217 16.94 1.10 -9.56
C ARG A 217 18.32 1.67 -9.77
N PHE A 218 18.67 2.08 -10.99
CA PHE A 218 19.95 2.65 -11.38
C PHE A 218 19.81 4.06 -11.89
N GLY A 219 20.64 4.97 -11.41
CA GLY A 219 20.72 6.35 -11.87
C GLY A 219 22.06 6.64 -12.51
N ASP A 220 22.07 7.08 -13.78
CA ASP A 220 23.27 7.65 -14.41
C ASP A 220 23.59 9.00 -13.76
N ALA A 221 24.65 9.03 -12.95
CA ALA A 221 24.96 10.22 -12.16
C ALA A 221 25.32 11.43 -13.04
N GLU A 222 25.94 11.23 -14.19
CA GLU A 222 26.28 12.30 -15.12
C GLU A 222 25.03 13.00 -15.68
N LEU A 223 24.03 12.20 -16.10
CA LEU A 223 22.77 12.73 -16.60
C LEU A 223 21.96 13.42 -15.49
N LEU A 224 21.87 12.76 -14.32
CA LEU A 224 21.07 13.26 -13.20
C LEU A 224 21.64 14.51 -12.53
N THR A 225 22.93 14.76 -12.63
CA THR A 225 23.58 15.98 -12.09
C THR A 225 23.65 17.11 -13.11
N ALA A 226 23.16 16.92 -14.33
CA ALA A 226 23.08 18.00 -15.32
C ALA A 226 22.24 19.18 -14.77
N PRO A 227 22.64 20.42 -14.98
CA PRO A 227 22.02 21.63 -14.40
C PRO A 227 20.52 21.74 -14.66
N ASP A 228 20.05 21.26 -15.80
CA ASP A 228 18.64 21.34 -16.21
C ASP A 228 17.84 20.06 -15.91
N HIS A 229 18.43 19.09 -15.19
CA HIS A 229 17.73 17.84 -14.89
C HIS A 229 16.64 18.07 -13.83
N PRO A 230 15.38 17.63 -14.08
CA PRO A 230 14.23 18.01 -13.26
C PRO A 230 14.23 17.44 -11.84
N THR A 231 14.95 16.34 -11.58
CA THR A 231 14.93 15.67 -10.27
C THR A 231 16.28 15.64 -9.56
N GLY A 232 17.39 15.57 -10.31
CA GLY A 232 18.70 15.31 -9.74
C GLY A 232 18.87 13.88 -9.21
N LEU A 233 19.93 13.64 -8.43
CA LEU A 233 20.19 12.39 -7.70
C LEU A 233 19.25 12.24 -6.50
N TYR A 234 18.75 11.05 -6.28
CA TYR A 234 17.98 10.75 -5.06
C TYR A 234 18.83 10.92 -3.80
N SER A 235 20.07 10.43 -3.82
CA SER A 235 21.01 10.54 -2.69
C SER A 235 21.37 11.99 -2.33
N ALA A 236 21.24 12.94 -3.27
CA ALA A 236 21.40 14.36 -2.98
C ALA A 236 20.31 14.93 -2.05
N THR A 237 19.18 14.20 -1.86
CA THR A 237 18.17 14.55 -0.85
C THR A 237 18.59 14.15 0.57
N LEU A 238 19.56 13.25 0.69
CA LEU A 238 20.02 12.67 1.96
C LEU A 238 21.42 13.17 2.34
N PHE A 239 22.27 13.47 1.35
CA PHE A 239 23.67 13.81 1.54
C PHE A 239 24.03 15.08 0.75
N ASN A 240 24.95 15.85 1.29
CA ASN A 240 25.60 16.94 0.59
C ASN A 240 26.90 16.43 -0.03
N TYR A 241 27.05 16.49 -1.32
CA TYR A 241 28.27 16.13 -2.02
C TYR A 241 29.28 17.30 -1.95
N GLY A 242 30.55 16.99 -1.69
CA GLY A 242 31.64 17.97 -1.74
C GLY A 242 31.95 18.43 -3.18
N LYS A 243 32.84 19.41 -3.31
CA LYS A 243 33.17 20.02 -4.61
C LYS A 243 34.01 19.11 -5.53
N ASP A 244 34.68 18.10 -4.98
CA ASP A 244 35.63 17.25 -5.72
C ASP A 244 35.01 15.93 -6.23
N ASN A 245 33.70 15.93 -6.53
CA ASN A 245 32.97 14.72 -6.95
C ASN A 245 32.76 14.60 -8.46
N ASP A 246 33.39 15.46 -9.28
CA ASP A 246 33.19 15.47 -10.74
C ASP A 246 33.45 14.10 -11.39
N LYS A 247 34.50 13.41 -10.96
CA LYS A 247 34.83 12.07 -11.47
C LYS A 247 33.79 11.04 -11.05
N LEU A 248 33.33 11.11 -9.77
CA LEU A 248 32.28 10.24 -9.27
C LEU A 248 30.99 10.41 -10.08
N PHE A 249 30.60 11.63 -10.38
CA PHE A 249 29.37 11.88 -11.14
C PHE A 249 29.52 11.49 -12.61
N LYS A 250 30.66 11.76 -13.23
CA LYS A 250 30.90 11.44 -14.64
C LYS A 250 30.90 9.92 -14.94
N GLU A 251 31.45 9.12 -14.03
CA GLU A 251 31.63 7.67 -14.20
C GLU A 251 30.78 6.86 -13.18
N GLY A 252 29.83 7.52 -12.51
CA GLY A 252 29.06 6.95 -11.40
C GLY A 252 27.68 6.45 -11.77
N LEU A 253 27.28 5.41 -11.09
CA LEU A 253 25.92 4.85 -11.13
C LEU A 253 25.34 4.85 -9.72
N GLU A 254 24.29 5.60 -9.49
CA GLU A 254 23.55 5.59 -8.23
C GLU A 254 22.67 4.34 -8.17
N LEU A 255 22.78 3.57 -7.10
CA LEU A 255 21.97 2.38 -6.87
C LEU A 255 20.93 2.63 -5.78
N GLY A 256 19.71 2.17 -5.98
CA GLY A 256 18.67 2.33 -4.99
C GLY A 256 17.46 1.44 -5.17
N ARG A 257 16.55 1.51 -4.21
CA ARG A 257 15.27 0.81 -4.26
C ARG A 257 15.35 -0.67 -4.61
N SER A 258 16.38 -1.36 -4.10
CA SER A 258 16.49 -2.82 -4.30
C SER A 258 15.41 -3.55 -3.50
N PHE A 259 14.80 -4.52 -4.11
CA PHE A 259 13.88 -5.42 -3.42
C PHE A 259 13.85 -6.80 -4.09
N VAL A 260 13.49 -7.79 -3.27
CA VAL A 260 13.06 -9.12 -3.70
C VAL A 260 11.69 -9.34 -3.08
N GLN A 261 10.70 -9.78 -3.85
CA GLN A 261 9.38 -10.04 -3.29
C GLN A 261 9.42 -11.19 -2.27
N PRO A 262 8.62 -11.13 -1.18
CA PRO A 262 8.72 -12.08 -0.06
C PRO A 262 8.65 -13.57 -0.44
N ARG A 263 7.92 -13.91 -1.51
CA ARG A 263 7.83 -15.27 -2.05
C ARG A 263 9.19 -15.89 -2.43
N TYR A 264 10.17 -15.04 -2.79
CA TYR A 264 11.51 -15.46 -3.23
C TYR A 264 12.59 -15.22 -2.16
N TRP A 265 12.23 -14.83 -0.96
CA TRP A 265 13.19 -14.69 0.13
C TRP A 265 13.81 -16.04 0.51
N GLY A 266 15.06 -15.98 0.98
CA GLY A 266 15.83 -17.19 1.29
C GLY A 266 16.36 -17.96 0.09
N LYS A 267 16.17 -17.44 -1.14
CA LYS A 267 16.73 -17.96 -2.40
C LYS A 267 17.87 -17.05 -2.88
N ARG A 268 18.51 -17.43 -3.99
CA ARG A 268 19.64 -16.69 -4.60
C ARG A 268 19.22 -15.42 -5.38
N SER A 269 18.00 -14.95 -5.20
CA SER A 269 17.45 -13.84 -6.01
C SER A 269 18.24 -12.54 -5.85
N LEU A 270 18.79 -12.26 -4.66
CA LEU A 270 19.63 -11.09 -4.45
C LEU A 270 20.98 -11.23 -5.17
N ASP A 271 21.60 -12.42 -5.15
CA ASP A 271 22.83 -12.69 -5.90
C ASP A 271 22.61 -12.49 -7.39
N TYR A 272 21.46 -12.92 -7.92
CA TYR A 272 21.12 -12.75 -9.34
C TYR A 272 20.93 -11.29 -9.72
N LEU A 273 20.39 -10.47 -8.85
CA LEU A 273 20.34 -9.02 -9.05
C LEU A 273 21.76 -8.43 -9.12
N TRP A 274 22.69 -8.90 -8.28
CA TRP A 274 24.10 -8.51 -8.35
C TRP A 274 24.77 -8.99 -9.65
N PHE A 275 24.50 -10.19 -10.13
CA PHE A 275 24.98 -10.65 -11.44
C PHE A 275 24.43 -9.79 -12.57
N GLY A 276 23.16 -9.33 -12.45
CA GLY A 276 22.55 -8.38 -13.38
C GLY A 276 23.28 -7.03 -13.40
N ILE A 277 23.70 -6.52 -12.25
CA ILE A 277 24.56 -5.31 -12.18
C ILE A 277 25.88 -5.57 -12.94
N GLY A 278 26.52 -6.71 -12.72
CA GLY A 278 27.75 -7.08 -13.44
C GLY A 278 27.54 -7.16 -14.95
N ALA A 279 26.44 -7.76 -15.40
CA ALA A 279 26.08 -7.81 -16.82
C ALA A 279 25.84 -6.42 -17.42
N PHE A 280 25.17 -5.53 -16.69
CA PHE A 280 24.99 -4.13 -17.08
C PHE A 280 26.33 -3.40 -17.21
N LEU A 281 27.21 -3.50 -16.21
CA LEU A 281 28.53 -2.84 -16.24
C LEU A 281 29.41 -3.36 -17.38
N SER A 282 29.33 -4.64 -17.69
CA SER A 282 30.06 -5.23 -18.84
C SER A 282 29.60 -4.66 -20.16
N ARG A 283 28.31 -4.33 -20.29
CA ARG A 283 27.71 -3.74 -21.50
C ARG A 283 27.93 -2.21 -21.57
N TYR A 284 28.01 -1.55 -20.40
CA TYR A 284 28.18 -0.12 -20.26
C TYR A 284 29.46 0.21 -19.47
N PRO A 285 30.65 0.06 -20.03
CA PRO A 285 31.93 0.14 -19.30
C PRO A 285 32.33 1.55 -18.84
N LYS A 286 31.51 2.56 -19.14
CA LYS A 286 31.76 3.94 -18.64
C LYS A 286 31.59 4.03 -17.12
N TYR A 287 30.77 3.16 -16.50
CA TYR A 287 30.52 3.23 -15.07
C TYR A 287 31.61 2.51 -14.29
N ARG A 288 32.26 3.24 -13.38
CA ARG A 288 33.35 2.74 -12.53
C ARG A 288 33.06 2.85 -11.05
N TYR A 289 32.09 3.67 -10.69
CA TYR A 289 31.71 3.89 -9.30
C TYR A 289 30.23 3.52 -9.13
N LEU A 290 29.97 2.76 -8.06
CA LEU A 290 28.61 2.42 -7.63
C LEU A 290 28.40 3.04 -6.23
N PHE A 291 27.31 3.76 -6.01
CA PHE A 291 27.03 4.42 -4.73
C PHE A 291 25.52 4.51 -4.45
#